data_73cdd1a863f9043ea4f1dc185c608920
#
_entry.id   73cdd1a863f9043ea4f1dc185c608920
#
_cell.length_a   1.000
_cell.length_b   1.000
_cell.length_c   1.000
_cell.angle_alpha   90.00
_cell.angle_beta   90.00
_cell.angle_gamma   90.00
#
_symmetry.space_group_name_H-M   'P 1'
#
loop_
_entity.id
_entity.type
_entity.pdbx_description
1 polymer ?
#
loop_
_entity_poly.entity_id
_entity_poly.type
_entity_poly.pdbx_seq_one_letter_code
_entity_poly.pdbx_strand_id
1 'polypeptide(L)'
;MTTDLFGTPPPTKLTLERPLAVFDLETTGVRIGTDRIIQIGIMRLLPDGSREKYQTLVNPEMPIPTEATEVHGITDADVADSSTLKDLAPIIIEELAGCDLSGFNLLRFDVPFLAEELHRVGFEWDHASSRIVDVQRIYHKMEPRNLSAALKFYTGRDHEGAHDALADVEATADVLLAQLERYPDKLEGTIDFLGKLSGDRERSPDAAGKLTFNDKGAICLSFGKYK
;
A
#
# COMPACT_ATOMS: atom_id res chain seq x y z
N MET A 1 13.48 33.64 -12.31
CA MET A 1 14.02 32.93 -11.14
C MET A 1 13.00 31.85 -10.79
N THR A 2 13.17 30.66 -11.31
CA THR A 2 12.36 29.48 -10.98
C THR A 2 12.83 28.95 -9.63
N THR A 3 12.05 29.15 -8.59
CA THR A 3 12.24 28.53 -7.30
C THR A 3 12.14 27.02 -7.46
N ASP A 4 13.25 26.33 -7.21
CA ASP A 4 13.33 24.88 -7.12
C ASP A 4 12.44 24.43 -5.94
N LEU A 5 11.23 23.97 -6.28
CA LEU A 5 10.23 23.50 -5.29
C LEU A 5 10.63 22.15 -4.65
N PHE A 6 11.69 21.55 -5.14
CA PHE A 6 12.27 20.32 -4.61
C PHE A 6 13.70 20.62 -4.17
N GLY A 7 13.86 21.11 -2.96
CA GLY A 7 15.19 21.30 -2.36
C GLY A 7 16.05 20.05 -2.53
N THR A 8 17.37 20.24 -2.73
CA THR A 8 18.33 19.13 -2.82
C THR A 8 18.06 18.16 -1.67
N PRO A 9 17.75 16.88 -1.96
CA PRO A 9 17.48 15.93 -0.87
C PRO A 9 18.71 15.89 0.02
N PRO A 10 18.53 15.74 1.36
CA PRO A 10 19.66 15.63 2.28
C PRO A 10 20.57 14.48 1.83
N PRO A 11 21.88 14.56 2.07
CA PRO A 11 22.81 13.50 1.66
C PRO A 11 22.33 12.17 2.21
N THR A 12 22.00 11.25 1.31
CA THR A 12 21.48 9.94 1.70
C THR A 12 22.60 9.16 2.38
N LYS A 13 22.31 8.54 3.52
CA LYS A 13 23.21 7.55 4.15
C LYS A 13 23.10 6.18 3.47
N LEU A 14 22.36 6.09 2.37
CA LEU A 14 22.17 4.84 1.63
C LEU A 14 23.45 4.48 0.87
N THR A 15 24.02 3.33 1.21
CA THR A 15 25.17 2.77 0.51
C THR A 15 24.70 1.64 -0.37
N LEU A 16 24.97 1.74 -1.67
CA LEU A 16 24.57 0.76 -2.67
C LEU A 16 25.80 0.07 -3.24
N GLU A 17 25.82 -1.27 -3.22
CA GLU A 17 26.81 -2.12 -3.89
C GLU A 17 26.42 -2.36 -5.35
N ARG A 18 25.13 -2.33 -5.67
CA ARG A 18 24.53 -2.44 -7.00
C ARG A 18 23.32 -1.53 -7.07
N PRO A 19 22.78 -1.26 -8.26
CA PRO A 19 21.61 -0.40 -8.38
C PRO A 19 20.43 -0.88 -7.53
N LEU A 20 19.63 0.06 -7.02
CA LEU A 20 18.36 -0.20 -6.34
C LEU A 20 17.22 0.26 -7.26
N ALA A 21 16.46 -0.68 -7.79
CA ALA A 21 15.26 -0.39 -8.57
C ALA A 21 14.07 -0.21 -7.62
N VAL A 22 13.59 1.00 -7.51
CA VAL A 22 12.32 1.33 -6.83
C VAL A 22 11.24 1.29 -7.88
N PHE A 23 10.25 0.42 -7.74
CA PHE A 23 9.19 0.31 -8.74
C PHE A 23 7.81 0.14 -8.11
N ASP A 24 6.81 0.45 -8.91
CA ASP A 24 5.40 0.42 -8.56
C ASP A 24 4.56 0.08 -9.79
N LEU A 25 3.42 -0.57 -9.61
CA LEU A 25 2.52 -1.04 -10.64
C LEU A 25 1.13 -0.45 -10.48
N GLU A 26 0.54 0.04 -11.58
CA GLU A 26 -0.90 0.21 -11.66
C GLU A 26 -1.52 -0.98 -12.41
N THR A 27 -2.67 -1.42 -11.95
CA THR A 27 -3.28 -2.67 -12.41
C THR A 27 -4.79 -2.54 -12.57
N THR A 28 -5.39 -3.42 -13.36
CA THR A 28 -6.87 -3.50 -13.50
C THR A 28 -7.57 -3.95 -12.21
N GLY A 29 -6.82 -4.37 -11.19
CA GLY A 29 -7.31 -4.81 -9.90
C GLY A 29 -6.22 -5.51 -9.10
N VAL A 30 -6.57 -6.10 -7.96
CA VAL A 30 -5.59 -6.63 -6.98
C VAL A 30 -5.40 -8.14 -7.01
N ARG A 31 -6.03 -8.84 -7.94
CA ARG A 31 -6.02 -10.32 -8.01
C ARG A 31 -4.91 -10.80 -8.93
N ILE A 32 -3.82 -11.30 -8.35
CA ILE A 32 -2.73 -11.92 -9.08
C ILE A 32 -3.27 -13.08 -9.92
N GLY A 33 -2.83 -13.15 -11.19
CA GLY A 33 -3.24 -14.17 -12.17
C GLY A 33 -4.49 -13.83 -12.98
N THR A 34 -5.38 -12.94 -12.50
CA THR A 34 -6.59 -12.53 -13.24
C THR A 34 -6.57 -11.08 -13.70
N ASP A 35 -6.04 -10.21 -12.87
CA ASP A 35 -5.92 -8.78 -13.20
C ASP A 35 -4.60 -8.53 -13.97
N ARG A 36 -4.47 -7.39 -14.62
CA ARG A 36 -3.39 -7.07 -15.55
C ARG A 36 -2.69 -5.79 -15.17
N ILE A 37 -1.41 -5.70 -15.47
CA ILE A 37 -0.63 -4.46 -15.37
C ILE A 37 -1.09 -3.51 -16.47
N ILE A 38 -1.30 -2.23 -16.10
CA ILE A 38 -1.64 -1.13 -17.01
C ILE A 38 -0.61 -0.01 -17.02
N GLN A 39 0.24 0.07 -15.99
CA GLN A 39 1.37 0.96 -15.96
C GLN A 39 2.47 0.36 -15.09
N ILE A 40 3.72 0.60 -15.44
CA ILE A 40 4.88 0.33 -14.61
C ILE A 40 5.75 1.58 -14.53
N GLY A 41 6.14 1.95 -13.31
CA GLY A 41 7.12 2.98 -13.02
C GLY A 41 8.34 2.38 -12.34
N ILE A 42 9.54 2.66 -12.84
CA ILE A 42 10.81 2.19 -12.28
C ILE A 42 11.73 3.40 -12.10
N MET A 43 12.34 3.52 -10.91
CA MET A 43 13.45 4.44 -10.68
C MET A 43 14.66 3.66 -10.19
N ARG A 44 15.74 3.69 -10.92
CA ARG A 44 17.03 3.10 -10.49
C ARG A 44 17.86 4.15 -9.76
N LEU A 45 18.22 3.84 -8.51
CA LEU A 45 19.21 4.59 -7.74
C LEU A 45 20.55 3.91 -7.94
N LEU A 46 21.51 4.62 -8.51
CA LEU A 46 22.81 4.06 -8.83
C LEU A 46 23.82 4.27 -7.68
N PRO A 47 24.88 3.44 -7.57
CA PRO A 47 25.90 3.58 -6.52
C PRO A 47 26.64 4.93 -6.51
N ASP A 48 26.70 5.61 -7.66
CA ASP A 48 27.29 6.94 -7.78
C ASP A 48 26.34 8.10 -7.35
N GLY A 49 25.10 7.75 -6.93
CA GLY A 49 24.07 8.68 -6.49
C GLY A 49 23.19 9.24 -7.62
N SER A 50 23.45 8.86 -8.86
CA SER A 50 22.59 9.24 -10.00
C SER A 50 21.27 8.45 -9.99
N ARG A 51 20.29 8.94 -10.77
CA ARG A 51 18.94 8.37 -10.86
C ARG A 51 18.53 8.24 -12.31
N GLU A 52 18.04 7.09 -12.66
CA GLU A 52 17.44 6.83 -13.96
C GLU A 52 15.95 6.49 -13.75
N LYS A 53 15.10 6.89 -14.71
CA LYS A 53 13.66 6.68 -14.62
C LYS A 53 13.17 6.02 -15.90
N TYR A 54 12.33 5.02 -15.73
CA TYR A 54 11.57 4.39 -16.78
C TYR A 54 10.10 4.37 -16.36
N GLN A 55 9.19 4.71 -17.25
CA GLN A 55 7.75 4.59 -17.04
C GLN A 55 7.09 4.28 -18.37
N THR A 56 6.13 3.38 -18.37
CA THR A 56 5.35 3.07 -19.55
C THR A 56 3.92 2.65 -19.17
N LEU A 57 2.98 2.99 -20.05
CA LEU A 57 1.65 2.39 -20.06
C LEU A 57 1.74 1.03 -20.73
N VAL A 58 0.84 0.13 -20.32
CA VAL A 58 0.72 -1.24 -20.82
C VAL A 58 -0.71 -1.47 -21.27
N ASN A 59 -0.91 -1.96 -22.48
CA ASN A 59 -2.22 -2.41 -22.92
C ASN A 59 -2.56 -3.74 -22.20
N PRO A 60 -3.57 -3.78 -21.31
CA PRO A 60 -3.91 -4.98 -20.55
C PRO A 60 -4.63 -6.05 -21.39
N GLU A 61 -5.01 -5.73 -22.62
CA GLU A 61 -5.83 -6.59 -23.52
C GLU A 61 -7.19 -6.99 -22.89
N MET A 62 -7.68 -6.21 -21.93
CA MET A 62 -8.97 -6.36 -21.28
C MET A 62 -9.49 -5.00 -20.78
N PRO A 63 -10.80 -4.85 -20.57
CA PRO A 63 -11.35 -3.61 -20.01
C PRO A 63 -10.81 -3.31 -18.61
N ILE A 64 -10.56 -2.02 -18.33
CA ILE A 64 -10.19 -1.52 -17.01
C ILE A 64 -11.48 -1.27 -16.21
N PRO A 65 -11.68 -1.91 -15.05
CA PRO A 65 -12.83 -1.65 -14.19
C PRO A 65 -12.89 -0.18 -13.74
N THR A 66 -14.10 0.36 -13.65
CA THR A 66 -14.31 1.77 -13.23
C THR A 66 -13.69 2.05 -11.86
N GLU A 67 -13.80 1.09 -10.94
CA GLU A 67 -13.24 1.21 -9.59
C GLU A 67 -11.70 1.31 -9.61
N ALA A 68 -11.04 0.67 -10.55
CA ALA A 68 -9.60 0.79 -10.74
C ALA A 68 -9.25 2.17 -11.32
N THR A 69 -9.98 2.61 -12.36
CA THR A 69 -9.81 3.97 -12.93
C THR A 69 -10.02 5.07 -11.90
N GLU A 70 -10.97 4.93 -10.98
CA GLU A 70 -11.19 5.89 -9.87
C GLU A 70 -9.97 6.03 -8.94
N VAL A 71 -9.14 4.99 -8.84
CA VAL A 71 -7.94 5.00 -7.99
C VAL A 71 -6.74 5.64 -8.70
N HIS A 72 -6.40 5.18 -9.91
CA HIS A 72 -5.16 5.58 -10.61
C HIS A 72 -5.39 6.56 -11.78
N GLY A 73 -6.65 6.79 -12.18
CA GLY A 73 -7.01 7.76 -13.22
C GLY A 73 -6.78 7.29 -14.66
N ILE A 74 -6.25 6.08 -14.89
CA ILE A 74 -5.96 5.55 -16.23
C ILE A 74 -7.23 4.90 -16.78
N THR A 75 -7.55 5.21 -18.05
CA THR A 75 -8.73 4.71 -18.76
C THR A 75 -8.34 3.74 -19.87
N ASP A 76 -9.32 3.00 -20.41
CA ASP A 76 -9.11 2.17 -21.60
C ASP A 76 -8.56 2.97 -22.78
N ALA A 77 -8.97 4.24 -22.95
CA ALA A 77 -8.49 5.10 -24.02
C ALA A 77 -7.01 5.44 -23.88
N ASP A 78 -6.49 5.56 -22.65
CA ASP A 78 -5.08 5.90 -22.40
C ASP A 78 -4.14 4.76 -22.77
N VAL A 79 -4.61 3.52 -22.66
CA VAL A 79 -3.81 2.30 -22.90
C VAL A 79 -4.07 1.63 -24.25
N ALA A 80 -5.06 2.11 -25.01
CA ALA A 80 -5.50 1.45 -26.25
C ALA A 80 -4.38 1.27 -27.29
N ASP A 81 -3.54 2.28 -27.45
CA ASP A 81 -2.42 2.29 -28.40
C ASP A 81 -1.08 1.91 -27.74
N SER A 82 -1.10 1.53 -26.46
CA SER A 82 0.12 1.12 -25.75
C SER A 82 0.54 -0.30 -26.15
N SER A 83 1.86 -0.57 -26.03
CA SER A 83 2.39 -1.92 -26.21
C SER A 83 1.82 -2.88 -25.17
N THR A 84 1.70 -4.17 -25.53
CA THR A 84 1.29 -5.21 -24.58
C THR A 84 2.41 -5.53 -23.60
N LEU A 85 2.09 -6.17 -22.48
CA LEU A 85 3.13 -6.62 -21.55
C LEU A 85 4.12 -7.56 -22.21
N LYS A 86 3.68 -8.38 -23.17
CA LYS A 86 4.55 -9.30 -23.90
C LYS A 86 5.64 -8.55 -24.69
N ASP A 87 5.28 -7.42 -25.29
CA ASP A 87 6.24 -6.61 -26.07
C ASP A 87 7.21 -5.85 -25.15
N LEU A 88 6.74 -5.45 -23.97
CA LEU A 88 7.51 -4.68 -22.99
C LEU A 88 8.36 -5.55 -22.03
N ALA A 89 8.04 -6.84 -21.90
CA ALA A 89 8.70 -7.73 -20.95
C ALA A 89 10.24 -7.74 -21.07
N PRO A 90 10.85 -7.81 -22.26
CA PRO A 90 12.31 -7.76 -22.38
C PRO A 90 12.91 -6.47 -21.80
N ILE A 91 12.28 -5.33 -22.04
CA ILE A 91 12.74 -4.01 -21.54
C ILE A 91 12.58 -3.94 -20.03
N ILE A 92 11.42 -4.37 -19.49
CA ILE A 92 11.16 -4.37 -18.06
C ILE A 92 12.16 -5.26 -17.30
N ILE A 93 12.45 -6.44 -17.83
CA ILE A 93 13.43 -7.36 -17.26
C ILE A 93 14.83 -6.74 -17.30
N GLU A 94 15.21 -6.07 -18.39
CA GLU A 94 16.51 -5.37 -18.51
C GLU A 94 16.63 -4.22 -17.51
N GLU A 95 15.57 -3.41 -17.33
CA GLU A 95 15.56 -2.32 -16.34
C GLU A 95 15.73 -2.81 -14.88
N LEU A 96 15.28 -4.02 -14.59
CA LEU A 96 15.37 -4.64 -13.25
C LEU A 96 16.61 -5.53 -13.11
N ALA A 97 17.32 -5.84 -14.20
CA ALA A 97 18.44 -6.78 -14.19
C ALA A 97 19.61 -6.28 -13.31
N GLY A 98 20.10 -7.15 -12.45
CA GLY A 98 21.23 -6.84 -11.57
C GLY A 98 20.94 -5.84 -10.46
N CYS A 99 19.69 -5.42 -10.29
CA CYS A 99 19.26 -4.51 -9.24
C CYS A 99 18.86 -5.24 -7.96
N ASP A 100 19.03 -4.59 -6.82
CA ASP A 100 18.17 -4.82 -5.67
C ASP A 100 16.83 -4.14 -5.89
N LEU A 101 15.77 -4.59 -5.20
CA LEU A 101 14.42 -4.11 -5.43
C LEU A 101 13.88 -3.34 -4.23
N SER A 102 13.11 -2.29 -4.48
CA SER A 102 12.41 -1.53 -3.44
C SER A 102 11.04 -1.03 -3.94
N GLY A 103 10.16 -0.74 -2.99
CA GLY A 103 8.83 -0.19 -3.23
C GLY A 103 8.00 -0.18 -1.96
N PHE A 104 6.74 0.21 -2.07
CA PHE A 104 5.81 0.28 -0.94
C PHE A 104 4.82 -0.88 -1.01
N ASN A 105 4.85 -1.80 -0.04
CA ASN A 105 4.11 -3.07 -0.04
C ASN A 105 4.57 -4.07 -1.12
N LEU A 106 5.77 -3.87 -1.63
CA LEU A 106 6.35 -4.54 -2.78
C LEU A 106 6.35 -6.08 -2.65
N LEU A 107 6.66 -6.59 -1.45
CA LEU A 107 6.74 -8.03 -1.19
C LEU A 107 5.39 -8.75 -1.26
N ARG A 108 4.29 -8.02 -1.02
CA ARG A 108 2.94 -8.61 -1.02
C ARG A 108 2.20 -8.38 -2.32
N PHE A 109 2.58 -7.36 -3.08
CA PHE A 109 1.85 -6.98 -4.28
C PHE A 109 2.73 -6.95 -5.53
N ASP A 110 3.62 -5.97 -5.69
CA ASP A 110 4.26 -5.71 -6.99
C ASP A 110 5.17 -6.84 -7.46
N VAL A 111 6.02 -7.40 -6.57
CA VAL A 111 6.92 -8.49 -6.95
C VAL A 111 6.14 -9.74 -7.38
N PRO A 112 5.21 -10.30 -6.60
CA PRO A 112 4.47 -11.47 -7.04
C PRO A 112 3.54 -11.17 -8.24
N PHE A 113 3.01 -9.95 -8.35
CA PHE A 113 2.16 -9.58 -9.49
C PHE A 113 2.97 -9.53 -10.78
N LEU A 114 4.12 -8.83 -10.80
CA LEU A 114 4.98 -8.73 -11.96
C LEU A 114 5.54 -10.10 -12.38
N ALA A 115 5.95 -10.93 -11.42
CA ALA A 115 6.46 -12.27 -11.70
C ALA A 115 5.41 -13.14 -12.39
N GLU A 116 4.18 -13.15 -11.88
CA GLU A 116 3.06 -13.90 -12.47
C GLU A 116 2.69 -13.38 -13.86
N GLU A 117 2.63 -12.07 -14.05
CA GLU A 117 2.29 -11.46 -15.33
C GLU A 117 3.38 -11.69 -16.38
N LEU A 118 4.67 -11.61 -16.03
CA LEU A 118 5.78 -11.96 -16.93
C LEU A 118 5.73 -13.46 -17.29
N HIS A 119 5.50 -14.33 -16.32
CA HIS A 119 5.34 -15.77 -16.56
C HIS A 119 4.17 -16.05 -17.51
N ARG A 120 3.03 -15.40 -17.33
CA ARG A 120 1.85 -15.52 -18.20
C ARG A 120 2.15 -15.20 -19.66
N VAL A 121 3.02 -14.21 -19.91
CA VAL A 121 3.40 -13.84 -21.29
C VAL A 121 4.64 -14.58 -21.81
N GLY A 122 5.14 -15.56 -21.05
CA GLY A 122 6.19 -16.49 -21.46
C GLY A 122 7.62 -16.04 -21.13
N PHE A 123 7.79 -15.16 -20.14
CA PHE A 123 9.09 -14.69 -19.68
C PHE A 123 9.34 -15.12 -18.22
N GLU A 124 10.57 -15.52 -17.94
CA GLU A 124 11.04 -15.76 -16.57
C GLU A 124 11.80 -14.53 -16.05
N TRP A 125 11.53 -14.15 -14.81
CA TRP A 125 12.22 -13.07 -14.13
C TRP A 125 12.90 -13.58 -12.86
N ASP A 126 14.24 -13.56 -12.84
CA ASP A 126 15.02 -13.93 -11.66
C ASP A 126 15.06 -12.81 -10.62
N HIS A 127 13.94 -12.65 -9.92
CA HIS A 127 13.86 -11.74 -8.77
C HIS A 127 14.39 -12.36 -7.48
N ALA A 128 14.63 -13.67 -7.42
CA ALA A 128 15.12 -14.36 -6.23
C ALA A 128 16.59 -14.02 -5.91
N SER A 129 17.37 -13.60 -6.89
CA SER A 129 18.74 -13.13 -6.72
C SER A 129 18.85 -11.70 -6.15
N SER A 130 17.72 -10.96 -6.08
CA SER A 130 17.66 -9.59 -5.59
C SER A 130 17.37 -9.53 -4.10
N ARG A 131 18.06 -8.62 -3.39
CA ARG A 131 17.64 -8.22 -2.04
C ARG A 131 16.42 -7.30 -2.18
N ILE A 132 15.41 -7.45 -1.33
CA ILE A 132 14.19 -6.66 -1.39
C ILE A 132 14.05 -5.79 -0.16
N VAL A 133 13.90 -4.48 -0.37
CA VAL A 133 13.66 -3.47 0.66
C VAL A 133 12.23 -2.96 0.53
N ASP A 134 11.31 -3.49 1.35
CA ASP A 134 9.93 -3.05 1.40
C ASP A 134 9.79 -1.86 2.35
N VAL A 135 9.58 -0.68 1.79
CA VAL A 135 9.51 0.60 2.53
C VAL A 135 8.33 0.63 3.50
N GLN A 136 7.20 0.01 3.15
CA GLN A 136 6.05 -0.09 4.05
C GLN A 136 6.39 -0.89 5.31
N ARG A 137 7.16 -1.97 5.17
CA ARG A 137 7.58 -2.78 6.34
C ARG A 137 8.53 -2.01 7.25
N ILE A 138 9.43 -1.20 6.67
CA ILE A 138 10.30 -0.31 7.45
C ILE A 138 9.44 0.72 8.17
N TYR A 139 8.51 1.38 7.45
CA TYR A 139 7.57 2.35 8.03
C TYR A 139 6.80 1.74 9.20
N HIS A 140 6.20 0.55 9.00
CA HIS A 140 5.42 -0.11 10.05
C HIS A 140 6.26 -0.55 11.26
N LYS A 141 7.56 -0.78 11.07
CA LYS A 141 8.48 -1.17 12.13
C LYS A 141 9.03 0.02 12.91
N MET A 142 9.25 1.13 12.21
CA MET A 142 9.86 2.33 12.79
C MET A 142 8.84 3.30 13.38
N GLU A 143 7.61 3.33 12.83
CA GLU A 143 6.54 4.21 13.29
C GLU A 143 5.57 3.45 14.21
N PRO A 144 5.62 3.68 15.52
CA PRO A 144 4.73 3.01 16.45
C PRO A 144 3.24 3.32 16.16
N ARG A 145 2.40 2.26 16.20
CA ARG A 145 0.95 2.38 16.06
C ARG A 145 0.26 2.00 17.37
N ASN A 146 0.59 2.74 18.42
CA ASN A 146 0.03 2.58 19.75
C ASN A 146 -0.61 3.88 20.22
N LEU A 147 -1.24 3.84 21.41
CA LEU A 147 -1.93 4.98 21.98
C LEU A 147 -1.02 6.20 22.18
N SER A 148 0.22 5.98 22.65
CA SER A 148 1.19 7.08 22.84
C SER A 148 1.54 7.79 21.53
N ALA A 149 1.74 7.04 20.46
CA ALA A 149 1.98 7.61 19.14
C ALA A 149 0.74 8.35 18.58
N ALA A 150 -0.46 7.80 18.80
CA ALA A 150 -1.70 8.45 18.41
C ALA A 150 -1.91 9.76 19.19
N LEU A 151 -1.72 9.76 20.52
CA LEU A 151 -1.82 10.95 21.34
C LEU A 151 -0.86 12.04 20.85
N LYS A 152 0.42 11.67 20.62
CA LYS A 152 1.42 12.62 20.09
C LYS A 152 1.03 13.19 18.75
N PHE A 153 0.54 12.34 17.82
CA PHE A 153 0.15 12.75 16.47
C PHE A 153 -1.06 13.70 16.45
N TYR A 154 -2.08 13.39 17.25
CA TYR A 154 -3.32 14.18 17.24
C TYR A 154 -3.29 15.39 18.16
N THR A 155 -2.60 15.34 19.29
CA THR A 155 -2.63 16.39 20.30
C THR A 155 -1.28 17.10 20.50
N GLY A 156 -0.19 16.56 19.94
CA GLY A 156 1.17 17.06 20.17
C GLY A 156 1.76 16.73 21.56
N ARG A 157 0.98 16.11 22.46
CA ARG A 157 1.40 15.79 23.83
C ARG A 157 2.06 14.41 23.94
N ASP A 158 2.97 14.27 24.88
CA ASP A 158 3.53 12.98 25.25
C ASP A 158 2.58 12.25 26.21
N HIS A 159 2.61 10.91 26.18
CA HIS A 159 1.75 10.07 27.00
C HIS A 159 2.45 9.81 28.34
N GLU A 160 2.27 10.71 29.28
CA GLU A 160 2.72 10.53 30.66
C GLU A 160 1.86 9.48 31.36
N GLY A 161 2.50 8.54 32.09
CA GLY A 161 1.80 7.47 32.80
C GLY A 161 1.28 6.34 31.90
N ALA A 162 1.85 6.14 30.72
CA ALA A 162 1.50 5.01 29.85
C ALA A 162 1.52 3.68 30.62
N HIS A 163 0.47 2.84 30.41
CA HIS A 163 0.17 1.61 31.12
C HIS A 163 -0.47 1.78 32.53
N ASP A 164 -0.78 3.01 32.94
CA ASP A 164 -1.77 3.27 33.95
C ASP A 164 -3.17 3.34 33.31
N ALA A 165 -4.13 2.58 33.83
CA ALA A 165 -5.43 2.44 33.20
C ALA A 165 -6.20 3.76 33.05
N LEU A 166 -6.08 4.68 34.03
CA LEU A 166 -6.76 5.95 33.96
C LEU A 166 -6.08 6.90 32.97
N ALA A 167 -4.74 6.96 32.97
CA ALA A 167 -3.98 7.73 32.00
C ALA A 167 -4.24 7.24 30.55
N ASP A 168 -4.35 5.92 30.33
CA ASP A 168 -4.68 5.34 29.03
C ASP A 168 -6.11 5.68 28.59
N VAL A 169 -7.08 5.72 29.51
CA VAL A 169 -8.48 6.12 29.23
C VAL A 169 -8.55 7.61 28.87
N GLU A 170 -7.88 8.47 29.62
CA GLU A 170 -7.81 9.91 29.35
C GLU A 170 -7.16 10.18 27.97
N ALA A 171 -6.01 9.55 27.71
CA ALA A 171 -5.34 9.64 26.41
C ALA A 171 -6.22 9.17 25.26
N THR A 172 -6.99 8.09 25.45
CA THR A 172 -7.92 7.58 24.44
C THR A 172 -9.05 8.57 24.15
N ALA A 173 -9.62 9.18 25.19
CA ALA A 173 -10.66 10.20 25.04
C ALA A 173 -10.13 11.43 24.29
N ASP A 174 -8.93 11.90 24.64
CA ASP A 174 -8.29 13.05 23.99
C ASP A 174 -7.99 12.77 22.50
N VAL A 175 -7.53 11.57 22.17
CA VAL A 175 -7.32 11.16 20.79
C VAL A 175 -8.63 11.17 20.01
N LEU A 176 -9.72 10.62 20.55
CA LEU A 176 -11.02 10.62 19.91
C LEU A 176 -11.52 12.05 19.63
N LEU A 177 -11.46 12.92 20.62
CA LEU A 177 -11.89 14.33 20.47
C LEU A 177 -11.05 15.05 19.40
N ALA A 178 -9.74 14.88 19.44
CA ALA A 178 -8.84 15.48 18.45
C ALA A 178 -9.03 14.90 17.03
N GLN A 179 -9.44 13.65 16.89
CA GLN A 179 -9.84 13.09 15.59
C GLN A 179 -11.08 13.77 15.03
N LEU A 180 -12.10 14.03 15.85
CA LEU A 180 -13.31 14.76 15.44
C LEU A 180 -12.99 16.20 15.02
N GLU A 181 -12.12 16.89 15.75
CA GLU A 181 -11.68 18.23 15.40
C GLU A 181 -10.87 18.27 14.09
N ARG A 182 -10.03 17.27 13.86
CA ARG A 182 -9.15 17.21 12.67
C ARG A 182 -9.90 16.86 11.39
N TYR A 183 -10.99 16.09 11.50
CA TYR A 183 -11.72 15.57 10.34
C TYR A 183 -13.22 15.89 10.37
N PRO A 184 -13.59 17.18 10.52
CA PRO A 184 -15.00 17.58 10.69
C PRO A 184 -15.89 17.18 9.49
N ASP A 185 -15.32 17.15 8.28
CA ASP A 185 -16.04 16.79 7.06
C ASP A 185 -16.12 15.27 6.80
N LYS A 186 -15.40 14.46 7.60
CA LYS A 186 -15.31 13.01 7.40
C LYS A 186 -15.84 12.21 8.59
N LEU A 187 -15.88 12.81 9.78
CA LEU A 187 -16.31 12.16 11.00
C LEU A 187 -17.54 12.87 11.56
N GLU A 188 -18.64 12.14 11.64
CA GLU A 188 -19.80 12.56 12.39
C GLU A 188 -19.64 12.21 13.86
N GLY A 189 -19.88 13.16 14.77
CA GLY A 189 -19.67 12.99 16.21
C GLY A 189 -20.74 12.15 16.93
N THR A 190 -21.45 11.27 16.21
CA THR A 190 -22.42 10.35 16.82
C THR A 190 -21.79 8.98 17.09
N ILE A 191 -22.18 8.36 18.21
CA ILE A 191 -21.67 7.03 18.57
C ILE A 191 -22.05 5.98 17.53
N ASP A 192 -23.24 6.11 16.92
CA ASP A 192 -23.70 5.20 15.87
C ASP A 192 -22.79 5.27 14.62
N PHE A 193 -22.46 6.47 14.17
CA PHE A 193 -21.54 6.65 13.04
C PHE A 193 -20.13 6.15 13.36
N LEU A 194 -19.57 6.57 14.50
CA LEU A 194 -18.23 6.20 14.91
C LEU A 194 -18.10 4.69 15.16
N GLY A 195 -19.11 4.07 15.74
CA GLY A 195 -19.18 2.63 15.94
C GLY A 195 -19.12 1.89 14.59
N LYS A 196 -19.98 2.25 13.65
CA LYS A 196 -19.98 1.67 12.29
C LYS A 196 -18.64 1.85 11.58
N LEU A 197 -18.07 3.06 11.64
CA LEU A 197 -16.77 3.37 11.03
C LEU A 197 -15.62 2.56 11.65
N SER A 198 -15.64 2.36 12.97
CA SER A 198 -14.62 1.57 13.69
C SER A 198 -14.82 0.06 13.56
N GLY A 199 -15.83 -0.38 12.81
CA GLY A 199 -16.10 -1.78 12.55
C GLY A 199 -16.93 -2.45 13.65
N ASP A 200 -17.67 -1.67 14.46
CA ASP A 200 -18.71 -2.19 15.34
C ASP A 200 -19.81 -2.81 14.47
N ARG A 201 -19.57 -4.05 14.09
CA ARG A 201 -20.59 -4.90 13.48
C ARG A 201 -21.59 -5.26 14.55
N GLU A 202 -22.85 -5.42 14.16
CA GLU A 202 -23.90 -6.00 15.00
C GLU A 202 -23.27 -7.02 15.96
N ARG A 203 -23.48 -6.78 17.25
CA ARG A 203 -22.79 -7.46 18.37
C ARG A 203 -22.55 -8.93 18.06
N SER A 204 -21.28 -9.33 18.04
CA SER A 204 -20.94 -10.74 17.97
C SER A 204 -21.79 -11.52 18.97
N PRO A 205 -22.40 -12.65 18.59
CA PRO A 205 -23.20 -13.47 19.51
C PRO A 205 -22.42 -13.94 20.74
N ASP A 206 -21.09 -13.86 20.70
CA ASP A 206 -20.21 -14.20 21.82
C ASP A 206 -19.17 -13.10 22.08
N ALA A 207 -18.79 -12.94 23.34
CA ALA A 207 -17.80 -11.96 23.80
C ALA A 207 -16.39 -12.19 23.24
N ALA A 208 -16.09 -13.39 22.74
CA ALA A 208 -14.79 -13.74 22.18
C ALA A 208 -14.69 -13.44 20.68
N GLY A 209 -15.78 -12.99 20.02
CA GLY A 209 -15.81 -12.69 18.59
C GLY A 209 -15.64 -13.92 17.68
N LYS A 210 -15.86 -15.12 18.21
CA LYS A 210 -15.74 -16.38 17.45
C LYS A 210 -16.98 -16.71 16.65
N LEU A 211 -18.10 -16.09 16.97
CA LEU A 211 -19.38 -16.26 16.30
C LEU A 211 -19.72 -14.98 15.52
N THR A 212 -20.51 -15.13 14.46
CA THR A 212 -21.06 -14.02 13.69
C THR A 212 -22.44 -14.42 13.18
N PHE A 213 -23.22 -13.44 12.71
CA PHE A 213 -24.45 -13.71 11.98
C PHE A 213 -24.16 -13.78 10.48
N ASN A 214 -24.74 -14.73 9.78
CA ASN A 214 -24.73 -14.73 8.32
C ASN A 214 -25.84 -13.82 7.78
N ASP A 215 -25.90 -13.68 6.45
CA ASP A 215 -26.89 -12.82 5.75
C ASP A 215 -28.36 -13.21 6.01
N LYS A 216 -28.59 -14.39 6.59
CA LYS A 216 -29.90 -14.89 6.98
C LYS A 216 -30.18 -14.73 8.48
N GLY A 217 -29.28 -14.07 9.22
CA GLY A 217 -29.38 -13.88 10.66
C GLY A 217 -29.10 -15.13 11.50
N ALA A 218 -28.56 -16.20 10.92
CA ALA A 218 -28.17 -17.40 11.64
C ALA A 218 -26.74 -17.26 12.20
N ILE A 219 -26.51 -17.77 13.42
CA ILE A 219 -25.20 -17.76 14.06
C ILE A 219 -24.28 -18.75 13.35
N CYS A 220 -23.09 -18.30 12.98
CA CYS A 220 -22.05 -19.10 12.36
C CYS A 220 -20.66 -18.75 12.96
N LEU A 221 -19.64 -19.58 12.66
CA LEU A 221 -18.26 -19.27 13.07
C LEU A 221 -17.72 -18.08 12.26
N SER A 222 -17.03 -17.15 12.94
CA SER A 222 -16.40 -16.00 12.29
C SER A 222 -15.14 -16.35 11.50
N PHE A 223 -14.65 -17.59 11.60
CA PHE A 223 -13.44 -18.09 10.96
C PHE A 223 -13.62 -19.52 10.42
N GLY A 224 -12.78 -19.93 9.48
CA GLY A 224 -12.75 -21.29 8.91
C GLY A 224 -13.40 -21.41 7.52
N LYS A 225 -13.34 -22.64 6.98
CA LYS A 225 -13.79 -22.98 5.62
C LYS A 225 -15.31 -22.90 5.42
N TYR A 226 -16.06 -22.88 6.49
CA TYR A 226 -17.54 -22.88 6.51
C TYR A 226 -18.04 -21.61 7.22
N LYS A 227 -17.92 -20.47 6.54
CA LYS A 227 -18.61 -19.23 6.90
C LYS A 227 -20.03 -19.25 6.42
#